data_a5b19a0efe75a8d058468cc80a821151
#
_entry.id   a5b19a0efe75a8d058468cc80a821151
#
_cell.length_a   1.000
_cell.length_b   1.000
_cell.length_c   1.000
_cell.angle_alpha   90.00
_cell.angle_beta   90.00
_cell.angle_gamma   90.00
#
_symmetry.space_group_name_H-M   'P 1'
#
loop_
_entity.id
_entity.type
_entity.pdbx_description
1 polymer ?
#
loop_
_entity_poly.entity_id
_entity_poly.type
_entity_poly.pdbx_seq_one_letter_code
_entity_poly.pdbx_strand_id
1 'polypeptide(L)'
;GDRHQLDYILVANGRTAVHEVKRLKKDKIPVLLAPTLTTRPPTNVRINPAAILEDAGVEFAFRPAADSVAEMRSLFFRIAQLVKCGLGRDAALAAVTRVPAGWLGVKDQVGTLEKGKAAELPRFTGEPLASPLATVHTVILDGAVVRSPDGDAGDDSIDNGKPAAGRSE
;
A
#
# COMPACT_ATOMS: atom_id res chain seq x y z
N GLY A 1 -36.18 12.18 -4.79
CA GLY A 1 -35.02 12.75 -5.45
C GLY A 1 -33.88 11.75 -5.34
N ASP A 2 -33.48 11.18 -6.49
CA ASP A 2 -32.38 10.22 -6.59
C ASP A 2 -31.10 10.88 -6.08
N ARG A 3 -30.59 10.41 -4.93
CA ARG A 3 -29.23 10.73 -4.50
C ARG A 3 -28.33 9.95 -5.44
N HIS A 4 -27.64 10.64 -6.33
CA HIS A 4 -26.56 10.05 -7.10
C HIS A 4 -25.58 9.47 -6.10
N GLN A 5 -25.45 8.15 -6.09
CA GLN A 5 -24.46 7.44 -5.31
C GLN A 5 -23.11 7.70 -5.99
N LEU A 6 -22.39 8.71 -5.49
CA LEU A 6 -21.05 8.98 -5.95
C LEU A 6 -20.13 7.95 -5.31
N ASP A 7 -19.48 7.13 -6.12
CA ASP A 7 -18.38 6.28 -5.69
C ASP A 7 -17.18 7.19 -5.39
N TYR A 8 -16.92 7.44 -4.12
CA TYR A 8 -15.80 8.27 -3.68
C TYR A 8 -15.03 7.59 -2.56
N ILE A 9 -13.74 7.83 -2.53
CA ILE A 9 -12.83 7.40 -1.47
C ILE A 9 -12.54 8.61 -0.59
N LEU A 10 -12.74 8.46 0.72
CA LEU A 10 -12.44 9.54 1.67
C LEU A 10 -10.95 9.52 2.02
N VAL A 11 -10.21 10.57 1.66
CA VAL A 11 -8.86 10.79 2.17
C VAL A 11 -8.98 11.45 3.54
N ALA A 12 -8.60 10.74 4.60
CA ALA A 12 -8.74 11.22 5.96
C ALA A 12 -7.44 11.09 6.78
N ASN A 13 -7.26 11.97 7.76
CA ASN A 13 -6.31 11.70 8.82
C ASN A 13 -6.91 10.72 9.85
N GLY A 14 -6.05 10.05 10.61
CA GLY A 14 -6.50 9.01 11.55
C GLY A 14 -7.51 9.50 12.59
N ARG A 15 -7.41 10.75 13.04
CA ARG A 15 -8.34 11.32 14.03
C ARG A 15 -9.74 11.49 13.44
N THR A 16 -9.84 12.04 12.25
CA THR A 16 -11.12 12.22 11.55
C THR A 16 -11.76 10.86 11.23
N ALA A 17 -10.96 9.90 10.75
CA ALA A 17 -11.45 8.56 10.44
C ALA A 17 -12.06 7.86 11.67
N VAL A 18 -11.42 7.96 12.83
CA VAL A 18 -11.93 7.39 14.10
C VAL A 18 -13.18 8.11 14.57
N HIS A 19 -13.24 9.44 14.47
CA HIS A 19 -14.41 10.21 14.88
C HIS A 19 -15.64 9.84 14.05
N GLU A 20 -15.47 9.67 12.75
CA GLU A 20 -16.55 9.41 11.80
C GLU A 20 -16.82 7.91 11.54
N VAL A 21 -16.18 7.00 12.28
CA VAL A 21 -16.21 5.56 11.99
C VAL A 21 -17.62 4.97 11.86
N LYS A 22 -18.57 5.42 12.69
CA LYS A 22 -19.96 4.97 12.63
C LYS A 22 -20.65 5.38 11.33
N ARG A 23 -20.37 6.59 10.85
CA ARG A 23 -20.90 7.11 9.59
C ARG A 23 -20.24 6.42 8.40
N LEU A 24 -18.92 6.25 8.42
CA LEU A 24 -18.17 5.54 7.39
C LEU A 24 -18.70 4.12 7.18
N LYS A 25 -18.95 3.39 8.29
CA LYS A 25 -19.57 2.06 8.23
C LYS A 25 -20.98 2.09 7.66
N LYS A 26 -21.84 2.99 8.16
CA LYS A 26 -23.24 3.10 7.73
C LYS A 26 -23.36 3.40 6.24
N ASP A 27 -22.57 4.33 5.77
CA ASP A 27 -22.62 4.85 4.39
C ASP A 27 -21.67 4.06 3.46
N LYS A 28 -20.97 3.04 3.97
CA LYS A 28 -19.99 2.18 3.27
C LYS A 28 -18.91 3.00 2.54
N ILE A 29 -18.41 4.06 3.18
CA ILE A 29 -17.41 4.94 2.62
C ILE A 29 -16.02 4.37 2.86
N PRO A 30 -15.25 4.01 1.81
CA PRO A 30 -13.88 3.56 1.94
C PRO A 30 -12.93 4.69 2.30
N VAL A 31 -11.87 4.38 3.06
CA VAL A 31 -10.96 5.38 3.63
C VAL A 31 -9.54 5.18 3.16
N LEU A 32 -8.92 6.22 2.62
CA LEU A 32 -7.49 6.28 2.34
C LEU A 32 -6.78 7.09 3.43
N LEU A 33 -5.87 6.45 4.18
CA LEU A 33 -5.17 7.07 5.31
C LEU A 33 -3.67 6.78 5.32
N ALA A 34 -2.91 7.66 6.00
CA ALA A 34 -1.50 7.38 6.27
C ALA A 34 -1.37 6.38 7.43
N PRO A 35 -0.39 5.45 7.41
CA PRO A 35 -0.18 4.47 8.47
C PRO A 35 0.48 5.10 9.70
N THR A 36 -0.29 5.84 10.47
CA THR A 36 0.19 6.57 11.66
C THR A 36 -0.72 6.34 12.85
N LEU A 37 -0.12 6.21 14.03
CA LEU A 37 -0.87 6.28 15.28
C LEU A 37 -1.34 7.72 15.51
N THR A 38 -2.49 7.88 16.16
CA THR A 38 -3.00 9.19 16.56
C THR A 38 -3.26 9.23 18.07
N THR A 39 -3.48 10.41 18.63
CA THR A 39 -3.85 10.57 20.03
C THR A 39 -5.35 10.83 20.19
N ARG A 40 -5.95 10.29 21.23
CA ARG A 40 -7.35 10.55 21.58
C ARG A 40 -7.42 11.81 22.45
N PRO A 41 -8.01 12.92 21.99
CA PRO A 41 -8.26 14.08 22.84
C PRO A 41 -9.32 13.76 23.93
N PRO A 42 -9.23 14.34 25.14
CA PRO A 42 -8.18 15.19 25.66
C PRO A 42 -7.01 14.42 26.33
N THR A 43 -6.80 13.18 25.99
CA THR A 43 -5.79 12.29 26.57
C THR A 43 -4.54 12.20 25.69
N ASN A 44 -3.41 11.76 26.29
CA ASN A 44 -2.20 11.40 25.53
C ASN A 44 -2.20 9.93 25.11
N VAL A 45 -3.33 9.22 25.20
CA VAL A 45 -3.44 7.83 24.80
C VAL A 45 -3.31 7.72 23.28
N ARG A 46 -2.32 6.96 22.84
CA ARG A 46 -2.14 6.63 21.40
C ARG A 46 -3.15 5.57 21.01
N ILE A 47 -3.79 5.78 19.90
CA ILE A 47 -4.75 4.83 19.29
C ILE A 47 -4.32 4.50 17.88
N ASN A 48 -4.71 3.31 17.42
CA ASN A 48 -4.49 2.84 16.07
C ASN A 48 -5.76 3.05 15.23
N PRO A 49 -5.81 4.06 14.36
CA PRO A 49 -7.00 4.31 13.55
C PRO A 49 -7.36 3.16 12.62
N ALA A 50 -6.34 2.50 12.03
CA ALA A 50 -6.57 1.39 11.12
C ALA A 50 -7.18 0.17 11.80
N ALA A 51 -6.74 -0.17 13.03
CA ALA A 51 -7.36 -1.23 13.81
C ALA A 51 -8.83 -0.92 14.17
N ILE A 52 -9.12 0.34 14.49
CA ILE A 52 -10.51 0.76 14.77
C ILE A 52 -11.39 0.65 13.52
N LEU A 53 -10.85 0.97 12.33
CA LEU A 53 -11.59 0.82 11.07
C LEU A 53 -11.80 -0.67 10.75
N GLU A 54 -10.78 -1.52 10.95
CA GLU A 54 -10.88 -2.97 10.79
C GLU A 54 -11.97 -3.56 11.70
N ASP A 55 -11.93 -3.28 13.00
CA ASP A 55 -12.92 -3.74 13.98
C ASP A 55 -14.34 -3.28 13.62
N ALA A 56 -14.46 -2.10 13.04
CA ALA A 56 -15.74 -1.58 12.57
C ALA A 56 -16.20 -2.21 11.25
N GLY A 57 -15.35 -2.89 10.52
CA GLY A 57 -15.62 -3.40 9.17
C GLY A 57 -15.69 -2.30 8.11
N VAL A 58 -14.95 -1.21 8.29
CA VAL A 58 -14.79 -0.14 7.30
C VAL A 58 -13.61 -0.49 6.40
N GLU A 59 -13.83 -0.51 5.09
CA GLU A 59 -12.76 -0.75 4.12
C GLU A 59 -11.78 0.43 4.09
N PHE A 60 -10.49 0.12 4.10
CA PHE A 60 -9.44 1.15 4.06
C PHE A 60 -8.22 0.68 3.27
N ALA A 61 -7.46 1.67 2.76
CA ALA A 61 -6.14 1.46 2.18
C ALA A 61 -5.13 2.45 2.77
N PHE A 62 -3.84 2.11 2.65
CA PHE A 62 -2.77 2.98 3.07
C PHE A 62 -2.17 3.77 1.91
N ARG A 63 -1.77 5.01 2.20
CA ARG A 63 -0.93 5.83 1.35
C ARG A 63 0.30 6.31 2.13
N PRO A 64 1.40 6.66 1.47
CA PRO A 64 2.49 7.36 2.14
C PRO A 64 2.00 8.64 2.82
N ALA A 65 2.62 9.04 3.93
CA ALA A 65 2.24 10.24 4.66
C ALA A 65 2.53 11.52 3.87
N ALA A 66 3.58 11.49 3.04
CA ALA A 66 3.91 12.54 2.10
C ALA A 66 4.40 11.93 0.78
N ASP A 67 4.39 12.73 -0.28
CA ASP A 67 4.90 12.35 -1.61
C ASP A 67 6.43 12.52 -1.63
N SER A 68 7.12 11.56 -1.01
CA SER A 68 8.58 11.51 -0.97
C SER A 68 9.09 10.08 -0.95
N VAL A 69 10.31 9.89 -1.49
CA VAL A 69 10.99 8.57 -1.48
C VAL A 69 11.20 8.04 -0.06
N ALA A 70 11.47 8.93 0.90
CA ALA A 70 11.65 8.56 2.31
C ALA A 70 10.37 7.99 2.92
N GLU A 71 9.21 8.60 2.65
CA GLU A 71 7.91 8.11 3.12
C GLU A 71 7.53 6.79 2.43
N MET A 72 7.83 6.63 1.15
CA MET A 72 7.62 5.36 0.43
C MET A 72 8.47 4.24 1.05
N ARG A 73 9.76 4.49 1.32
CA ARG A 73 10.65 3.51 1.96
C ARG A 73 10.23 3.15 3.38
N SER A 74 9.65 4.08 4.12
CA SER A 74 9.20 3.85 5.50
C SER A 74 7.80 3.22 5.61
N LEU A 75 7.08 3.07 4.50
CA LEU A 75 5.68 2.64 4.49
C LEU A 75 5.48 1.30 5.22
N PHE A 76 6.21 0.26 4.83
CA PHE A 76 6.10 -1.06 5.46
C PHE A 76 6.51 -1.05 6.94
N PHE A 77 7.53 -0.30 7.31
CA PHE A 77 7.93 -0.13 8.70
C PHE A 77 6.80 0.50 9.53
N ARG A 78 6.15 1.54 9.01
CA ARG A 78 5.00 2.18 9.68
C ARG A 78 3.82 1.24 9.81
N ILE A 79 3.51 0.47 8.77
CA ILE A 79 2.43 -0.53 8.81
C ILE A 79 2.75 -1.61 9.85
N ALA A 80 3.99 -2.10 9.90
CA ALA A 80 4.42 -3.07 10.92
C ALA A 80 4.23 -2.54 12.35
N GLN A 81 4.44 -1.23 12.57
CA GLN A 81 4.12 -0.61 13.87
C GLN A 81 2.62 -0.65 14.17
N LEU A 82 1.74 -0.43 13.19
CA LEU A 82 0.30 -0.54 13.39
C LEU A 82 -0.12 -1.99 13.68
N VAL A 83 0.50 -2.97 13.03
CA VAL A 83 0.27 -4.40 13.34
C VAL A 83 0.66 -4.72 14.78
N LYS A 84 1.80 -4.24 15.27
CA LYS A 84 2.20 -4.36 16.68
C LYS A 84 1.24 -3.67 17.64
N CYS A 85 0.51 -2.67 17.17
CA CYS A 85 -0.50 -1.93 17.92
C CYS A 85 -1.95 -2.40 17.64
N GLY A 86 -2.13 -3.67 17.23
CA GLY A 86 -3.44 -4.32 17.17
C GLY A 86 -4.12 -4.35 15.80
N LEU A 87 -3.49 -3.89 14.72
CA LEU A 87 -4.01 -4.10 13.36
C LEU A 87 -3.77 -5.54 12.93
N GLY A 88 -4.77 -6.20 12.35
CA GLY A 88 -4.64 -7.53 11.77
C GLY A 88 -3.64 -7.54 10.59
N ARG A 89 -2.80 -8.61 10.50
CA ARG A 89 -1.81 -8.74 9.42
C ARG A 89 -2.45 -8.81 8.05
N ASP A 90 -3.53 -9.58 7.93
CA ASP A 90 -4.25 -9.76 6.66
C ASP A 90 -4.90 -8.46 6.21
N ALA A 91 -5.45 -7.68 7.14
CA ALA A 91 -6.00 -6.36 6.86
C ALA A 91 -4.90 -5.38 6.45
N ALA A 92 -3.75 -5.40 7.14
CA ALA A 92 -2.59 -4.57 6.82
C ALA A 92 -2.05 -4.85 5.41
N LEU A 93 -1.91 -6.13 5.03
CA LEU A 93 -1.48 -6.53 3.70
C LEU A 93 -2.52 -6.17 2.64
N ALA A 94 -3.79 -6.46 2.91
CA ALA A 94 -4.88 -6.11 2.01
C ALA A 94 -4.95 -4.61 1.71
N ALA A 95 -4.69 -3.77 2.72
CA ALA A 95 -4.74 -2.32 2.60
C ALA A 95 -3.65 -1.72 1.69
N VAL A 96 -2.62 -2.48 1.32
CA VAL A 96 -1.57 -2.05 0.36
C VAL A 96 -1.54 -2.87 -0.92
N THR A 97 -2.42 -3.86 -1.06
CA THR A 97 -2.46 -4.76 -2.22
C THR A 97 -3.84 -4.84 -2.84
N ARG A 98 -4.68 -5.79 -2.40
CA ARG A 98 -5.97 -6.09 -3.03
C ARG A 98 -7.00 -4.96 -2.92
N VAL A 99 -7.02 -4.22 -1.81
CA VAL A 99 -7.99 -3.12 -1.63
C VAL A 99 -7.74 -2.00 -2.63
N PRO A 100 -6.53 -1.40 -2.73
CA PRO A 100 -6.25 -0.38 -3.73
C PRO A 100 -6.39 -0.91 -5.18
N ALA A 101 -6.03 -2.17 -5.45
CA ALA A 101 -6.25 -2.79 -6.76
C ALA A 101 -7.75 -2.86 -7.12
N GLY A 102 -8.61 -3.15 -6.14
CA GLY A 102 -10.06 -3.13 -6.31
C GLY A 102 -10.59 -1.72 -6.64
N TRP A 103 -10.14 -0.72 -5.89
CA TRP A 103 -10.57 0.68 -6.11
C TRP A 103 -10.13 1.25 -7.46
N LEU A 104 -8.96 0.83 -7.94
CA LEU A 104 -8.42 1.24 -9.24
C LEU A 104 -8.98 0.41 -10.42
N GLY A 105 -9.80 -0.61 -10.15
CA GLY A 105 -10.37 -1.46 -11.19
C GLY A 105 -9.38 -2.42 -11.84
N VAL A 106 -8.21 -2.65 -11.22
CA VAL A 106 -7.13 -3.51 -11.75
C VAL A 106 -6.96 -4.82 -10.96
N LYS A 107 -7.94 -5.20 -10.18
CA LYS A 107 -7.93 -6.41 -9.32
C LYS A 107 -7.69 -7.71 -10.10
N ASP A 108 -8.05 -7.75 -11.38
CA ASP A 108 -7.87 -8.91 -12.25
C ASP A 108 -6.43 -9.03 -12.78
N GLN A 109 -5.63 -7.96 -12.63
CA GLN A 109 -4.24 -7.89 -13.08
C GLN A 109 -3.26 -7.98 -11.92
N VAL A 110 -3.55 -7.33 -10.77
CA VAL A 110 -2.64 -7.20 -9.61
C VAL A 110 -3.40 -7.29 -8.29
N GLY A 111 -2.66 -7.27 -7.16
CA GLY A 111 -3.21 -7.18 -5.81
C GLY A 111 -3.30 -8.52 -5.06
N THR A 112 -3.22 -9.64 -5.76
CA THR A 112 -3.18 -11.00 -5.18
C THR A 112 -2.24 -11.90 -5.98
N LEU A 113 -1.75 -12.98 -5.34
CA LEU A 113 -0.91 -14.00 -5.98
C LEU A 113 -1.80 -15.09 -6.56
N GLU A 114 -2.20 -14.90 -7.83
CA GLU A 114 -3.06 -15.84 -8.55
C GLU A 114 -2.52 -16.08 -9.96
N LYS A 115 -2.79 -17.27 -10.50
CA LYS A 115 -2.40 -17.62 -11.87
C LYS A 115 -3.06 -16.67 -12.87
N GLY A 116 -2.27 -16.11 -13.77
CA GLY A 116 -2.73 -15.20 -14.83
C GLY A 116 -2.65 -13.72 -14.46
N LYS A 117 -2.24 -13.38 -13.24
CA LYS A 117 -1.95 -11.98 -12.85
C LYS A 117 -0.50 -11.61 -13.15
N ALA A 118 -0.23 -10.31 -13.21
CA ALA A 118 1.10 -9.77 -13.42
C ALA A 118 2.05 -10.21 -12.30
N ALA A 119 3.25 -10.62 -12.69
CA ALA A 119 4.28 -11.05 -11.76
C ALA A 119 5.08 -9.84 -11.26
N GLU A 120 4.45 -9.01 -10.43
CA GLU A 120 5.06 -7.84 -9.78
C GLU A 120 5.19 -8.11 -8.29
N LEU A 121 6.34 -8.64 -7.86
CA LEU A 121 6.48 -9.25 -6.55
C LEU A 121 7.77 -8.80 -5.86
N PRO A 122 7.70 -8.17 -4.68
CA PRO A 122 8.85 -8.07 -3.78
C PRO A 122 8.94 -9.33 -2.91
N ARG A 123 10.11 -9.95 -2.85
CA ARG A 123 10.46 -10.97 -1.87
C ARG A 123 11.25 -10.33 -0.73
N PHE A 124 10.88 -10.63 0.50
CA PHE A 124 11.56 -10.12 1.69
C PHE A 124 12.40 -11.21 2.35
N THR A 125 13.45 -10.82 3.10
CA THR A 125 14.26 -11.74 3.91
C THR A 125 13.54 -12.29 5.13
N GLY A 126 12.38 -11.75 5.46
CA GLY A 126 11.53 -12.14 6.58
C GLY A 126 10.12 -11.59 6.41
N GLU A 127 9.33 -11.65 7.46
CA GLU A 127 7.96 -11.11 7.46
C GLU A 127 7.99 -9.57 7.56
N PRO A 128 7.68 -8.81 6.51
CA PRO A 128 7.83 -7.34 6.51
C PRO A 128 6.88 -6.64 7.47
N LEU A 129 5.77 -7.30 7.86
CA LEU A 129 4.79 -6.75 8.80
C LEU A 129 5.02 -7.20 10.25
N ALA A 130 5.94 -8.13 10.49
CA ALA A 130 6.29 -8.59 11.83
C ALA A 130 7.66 -8.12 12.29
N SER A 131 8.63 -8.05 11.37
CA SER A 131 10.02 -7.71 11.67
C SER A 131 10.42 -6.36 11.08
N PRO A 132 10.91 -5.43 11.90
CA PRO A 132 11.46 -4.17 11.41
C PRO A 132 12.80 -4.36 10.65
N LEU A 133 13.40 -5.56 10.74
CA LEU A 133 14.63 -5.93 10.07
C LEU A 133 14.39 -6.63 8.73
N ALA A 134 13.14 -6.87 8.35
CA ALA A 134 12.83 -7.44 7.05
C ALA A 134 13.22 -6.45 5.94
N THR A 135 14.09 -6.90 5.06
CA THR A 135 14.55 -6.13 3.90
C THR A 135 14.07 -6.77 2.61
N VAL A 136 13.95 -5.97 1.56
CA VAL A 136 13.62 -6.48 0.24
C VAL A 136 14.84 -7.25 -0.29
N HIS A 137 14.66 -8.55 -0.53
CA HIS A 137 15.67 -9.44 -1.06
C HIS A 137 15.67 -9.44 -2.59
N THR A 138 14.53 -9.73 -3.18
CA THR A 138 14.38 -9.84 -4.63
C THR A 138 13.19 -9.00 -5.07
N VAL A 139 13.29 -8.36 -6.21
CA VAL A 139 12.17 -7.67 -6.86
C VAL A 139 11.96 -8.30 -8.22
N ILE A 140 10.73 -8.70 -8.51
CA ILE A 140 10.30 -9.21 -9.80
C ILE A 140 9.34 -8.18 -10.38
N LEU A 141 9.60 -7.72 -11.59
CA LEU A 141 8.72 -6.84 -12.34
C LEU A 141 8.47 -7.48 -13.69
N ASP A 142 7.22 -7.57 -14.08
CA ASP A 142 6.78 -8.17 -15.37
C ASP A 142 7.37 -9.58 -15.59
N GLY A 143 7.53 -10.34 -14.52
CA GLY A 143 8.11 -11.69 -14.55
C GLY A 143 9.64 -11.75 -14.59
N ALA A 144 10.33 -10.62 -14.71
CA ALA A 144 11.79 -10.55 -14.71
C ALA A 144 12.35 -10.15 -13.33
N VAL A 145 13.46 -10.75 -12.91
CA VAL A 145 14.17 -10.37 -11.69
C VAL A 145 14.96 -9.09 -11.97
N VAL A 146 14.55 -7.97 -11.35
CA VAL A 146 15.21 -6.66 -11.53
C VAL A 146 16.15 -6.32 -10.37
N ARG A 147 16.09 -7.05 -9.27
CA ARG A 147 16.99 -6.91 -8.13
C ARG A 147 17.12 -8.23 -7.39
N SER A 148 18.37 -8.69 -7.18
CA SER A 148 18.72 -9.76 -6.28
C SER A 148 20.05 -9.42 -5.56
N PRO A 149 20.23 -9.76 -4.26
CA PRO A 149 21.49 -9.57 -3.57
C PRO A 149 22.58 -10.52 -4.09
N ASP A 150 22.21 -11.62 -4.72
CA ASP A 150 23.14 -12.63 -5.25
C ASP A 150 23.71 -12.27 -6.64
N GLY A 151 23.51 -11.04 -7.09
CA GLY A 151 24.26 -10.46 -8.20
C GLY A 151 23.94 -11.01 -9.58
N ASP A 152 22.79 -11.62 -9.79
CA ASP A 152 22.29 -11.83 -11.14
C ASP A 152 21.58 -10.57 -11.62
N ALA A 153 22.38 -9.55 -11.92
CA ALA A 153 21.98 -8.48 -12.78
C ALA A 153 21.85 -9.10 -14.17
N GLY A 154 20.60 -9.40 -14.55
CA GLY A 154 20.31 -9.58 -15.97
C GLY A 154 20.94 -8.41 -16.70
N ASP A 155 21.71 -8.75 -17.72
CA ASP A 155 22.47 -7.88 -18.62
C ASP A 155 21.85 -6.48 -18.74
N ASP A 156 22.53 -5.47 -18.18
CA ASP A 156 22.19 -4.05 -18.27
C ASP A 156 22.40 -3.49 -19.69
N SER A 157 22.04 -4.23 -20.70
CA SER A 157 21.90 -3.73 -22.07
C SER A 157 20.53 -3.07 -22.26
N ILE A 158 20.21 -2.08 -21.45
CA ILE A 158 19.32 -1.01 -21.91
C ILE A 158 20.18 -0.21 -22.90
N ASP A 159 20.14 -0.64 -24.13
CA ASP A 159 20.59 0.14 -25.28
C ASP A 159 19.80 1.46 -25.30
N ASN A 160 20.38 2.49 -24.70
CA ASN A 160 19.93 3.85 -24.84
C ASN A 160 20.13 4.25 -26.30
N GLY A 161 19.11 3.97 -27.10
CA GLY A 161 19.03 4.23 -28.53
C GLY A 161 19.69 5.55 -28.93
N LYS A 162 20.91 5.44 -29.40
CA LYS A 162 21.63 6.51 -30.06
C LYS A 162 20.82 6.90 -31.30
N PRO A 163 20.42 8.16 -31.47
CA PRO A 163 19.70 8.54 -32.68
C PRO A 163 20.59 8.31 -33.89
N ALA A 164 20.05 7.57 -34.86
CA ALA A 164 20.70 7.30 -36.13
C ALA A 164 21.08 8.63 -36.78
N ALA A 165 22.39 8.86 -36.93
CA ALA A 165 22.93 9.96 -37.69
C ALA A 165 22.47 9.84 -39.14
N GLY A 166 21.90 10.92 -39.66
CA GLY A 166 21.43 11.04 -41.01
C GLY A 166 22.52 10.73 -42.04
N ARG A 167 22.14 9.98 -43.06
CA ARG A 167 22.91 9.88 -44.30
C ARG A 167 22.52 11.05 -45.17
N SER A 168 23.51 11.90 -45.40
CA SER A 168 23.55 12.83 -46.54
C SER A 168 23.85 12.04 -47.79
N GLU A 169 23.00 12.16 -48.80
CA GLU A 169 23.33 12.34 -50.21
C GLU A 169 22.12 12.97 -50.87
#